data_570ee555857a94c8c5e7ec120cb2e8a9
#
_entry.id   570ee555857a94c8c5e7ec120cb2e8a9
#
_cell.length_a   1.000
_cell.length_b   1.000
_cell.length_c   1.000
_cell.angle_alpha   90.00
_cell.angle_beta   90.00
_cell.angle_gamma   90.00
#
_symmetry.space_group_name_H-M   'P 1'
#
loop_
_entity.id
_entity.type
_entity.pdbx_description
1 polymer ?
#
loop_
_entity_poly.entity_id
_entity_poly.type
_entity_poly.pdbx_seq_one_letter_code
_entity_poly.pdbx_strand_id
1 'polypeptide(L)' 'HQNVIASALNQKFAIQDEKSKILAMCIDGYYVNSSNSLYFIPFRVPCFSEKSIRAELVRQAHQNRPFEI' A
#
# COMPACT_ATOMS: atom_id res chain seq x y z
N HIS A 1 1.09 8.67 -5.84
CA HIS A 1 1.02 7.99 -4.55
C HIS A 1 2.00 6.83 -4.45
N GLN A 2 3.09 6.92 -5.20
CA GLN A 2 4.08 5.86 -5.20
C GLN A 2 4.79 5.74 -3.84
N ASN A 3 4.93 6.85 -3.12
CA ASN A 3 5.53 6.84 -1.79
C ASN A 3 4.68 6.06 -0.78
N VAL A 4 3.37 6.09 -0.94
CA VAL A 4 2.46 5.34 -0.07
C VAL A 4 2.69 3.83 -0.24
N ILE A 5 2.79 3.39 -1.50
CA ILE A 5 3.02 1.97 -1.82
C ILE A 5 4.38 1.52 -1.30
N ALA A 6 5.43 2.29 -1.59
CA ALA A 6 6.79 1.95 -1.18
C ALA A 6 6.92 1.93 0.34
N SER A 7 6.32 2.90 1.04
CA SER A 7 6.37 2.94 2.50
C SER A 7 5.61 1.77 3.12
N ALA A 8 4.47 1.37 2.54
CA ALA A 8 3.71 0.23 3.03
C ALA A 8 4.51 -1.07 2.88
N LEU A 9 5.19 -1.26 1.75
CA LEU A 9 6.05 -2.43 1.54
C LEU A 9 7.20 -2.46 2.54
N ASN A 10 7.83 -1.31 2.76
CA ASN A 10 8.94 -1.22 3.69
C ASN A 10 8.48 -1.53 5.12
N GLN A 11 7.36 -0.97 5.54
CA GLN A 11 6.82 -1.18 6.87
C GLN A 11 6.44 -2.65 7.11
N LYS A 12 5.81 -3.29 6.10
CA LYS A 12 5.23 -4.61 6.29
C LYS A 12 6.20 -5.74 5.97
N PHE A 13 7.04 -5.56 4.95
CA PHE A 13 7.92 -6.61 4.45
C PHE A 13 9.40 -6.24 4.46
N ALA A 14 9.73 -5.04 4.93
CA ALA A 14 11.09 -4.50 4.91
C ALA A 14 11.68 -4.45 3.49
N ILE A 15 10.84 -4.17 2.49
CA ILE A 15 11.23 -4.04 1.09
C ILE A 15 11.30 -2.57 0.72
N GLN A 16 12.45 -2.13 0.22
CA GLN A 16 12.67 -0.76 -0.24
C GLN A 16 12.68 -0.75 -1.76
N ASP A 17 11.52 -0.52 -2.37
CA ASP A 17 11.36 -0.50 -3.81
C ASP A 17 10.52 0.70 -4.25
N GLU A 18 11.19 1.72 -4.76
CA GLU A 18 10.54 2.93 -5.26
C GLU A 18 9.73 2.68 -6.54
N LYS A 19 9.98 1.58 -7.23
CA LYS A 19 9.35 1.25 -8.50
C LYS A 19 8.18 0.28 -8.34
N SER A 20 7.81 -0.04 -7.11
CA SER A 20 6.67 -0.91 -6.87
C SER A 20 5.38 -0.28 -7.40
N LYS A 21 4.47 -1.12 -7.87
CA LYS A 21 3.22 -0.65 -8.49
C LYS A 21 2.03 -1.46 -8.00
N ILE A 22 0.88 -0.77 -7.87
CA ILE A 22 -0.37 -1.45 -7.57
C ILE A 22 -0.83 -2.19 -8.82
N LEU A 23 -1.14 -3.49 -8.66
CA LEU A 23 -1.71 -4.31 -9.74
C LEU A 23 -3.22 -4.40 -9.64
N ALA A 24 -3.77 -4.53 -8.45
CA ALA A 24 -5.20 -4.71 -8.26
C ALA A 24 -5.62 -4.16 -6.90
N MET A 25 -6.84 -3.65 -6.85
CA MET A 25 -7.44 -3.09 -5.65
C MET A 25 -8.66 -3.93 -5.27
N CYS A 26 -8.74 -4.33 -4.01
CA CYS A 26 -9.84 -5.11 -3.47
C CYS A 26 -10.46 -4.40 -2.27
N ILE A 27 -11.60 -4.89 -1.79
CA ILE A 27 -12.22 -4.31 -0.59
C ILE A 27 -11.39 -4.54 0.66
N ASP A 28 -10.58 -5.59 0.69
CA ASP A 28 -9.75 -5.95 1.86
C ASP A 28 -8.34 -5.37 1.80
N GLY A 29 -7.92 -4.84 0.67
CA GLY A 29 -6.57 -4.33 0.50
C GLY A 29 -6.18 -4.22 -0.95
N TYR A 30 -4.89 -4.23 -1.23
CA TYR A 30 -4.41 -4.14 -2.61
C TYR A 30 -3.17 -4.99 -2.83
N TYR A 31 -2.98 -5.40 -4.09
CA TYR A 31 -1.83 -6.17 -4.52
C TYR A 31 -0.78 -5.26 -5.14
N VAL A 32 0.47 -5.47 -4.77
CA VAL A 32 1.60 -4.69 -5.25
C VAL A 32 2.60 -5.61 -5.91
N ASN A 33 3.08 -5.22 -7.09
CA ASN A 33 4.17 -5.90 -7.76
C ASN A 33 5.49 -5.20 -7.41
N SER A 34 6.44 -5.96 -6.90
CA SER A 34 7.76 -5.47 -6.57
C SER A 34 8.77 -6.54 -6.93
N SER A 35 9.74 -6.19 -7.80
CA SER A 35 10.80 -7.10 -8.24
C SER A 35 10.27 -8.45 -8.72
N ASN A 36 9.20 -8.43 -9.53
CA ASN A 36 8.53 -9.61 -10.08
C ASN A 36 7.85 -10.49 -9.03
N SER A 37 7.67 -9.98 -7.83
CA SER A 37 6.94 -10.67 -6.76
C SER A 37 5.65 -9.93 -6.45
N LEU A 38 4.65 -10.67 -6.01
CA LEU A 38 3.34 -10.13 -5.67
C LEU A 38 3.20 -10.07 -4.16
N TYR A 39 2.80 -8.90 -3.64
CA TYR A 39 2.59 -8.68 -2.23
C TYR A 39 1.19 -8.14 -2.00
N PHE A 40 0.56 -8.53 -0.89
CA PHE A 40 -0.75 -8.04 -0.51
C PHE A 40 -0.63 -7.11 0.68
N ILE A 41 -1.16 -5.88 0.55
CA ILE A 41 -1.21 -4.89 1.62
C ILE A 41 -2.66 -4.78 2.08
N PRO A 42 -3.00 -5.28 3.28
CA PRO A 42 -4.38 -5.22 3.75
C PRO A 42 -4.77 -3.83 4.23
N PHE A 43 -6.07 -3.50 4.08
CA PHE A 43 -6.67 -2.36 4.75
C PHE A 43 -6.96 -2.74 6.20
N ARG A 44 -7.00 -1.73 7.08
CA ARG A 44 -7.36 -1.95 8.48
C ARG A 44 -8.80 -2.42 8.60
N VAL A 45 -9.70 -1.89 7.75
CA VAL A 45 -11.10 -2.29 7.67
C VAL A 45 -11.47 -2.44 6.19
N PRO A 46 -12.47 -3.27 5.86
CA PRO A 46 -12.92 -3.39 4.48
C PRO A 46 -13.40 -2.04 3.93
N CYS A 47 -13.07 -1.77 2.65
CA CYS A 47 -13.40 -0.53 1.98
C CYS A 47 -14.31 -0.84 0.79
N PHE A 48 -15.56 -0.39 0.86
CA PHE A 48 -16.59 -0.71 -0.14
C PHE A 48 -16.82 0.41 -1.16
N SER A 49 -16.12 1.53 -1.03
CA SER A 49 -16.28 2.65 -1.94
C SER A 49 -14.92 3.27 -2.25
N GLU A 50 -14.86 4.01 -3.35
CA GLU A 50 -13.65 4.74 -3.72
C GLU A 50 -13.25 5.74 -2.64
N LYS A 51 -14.24 6.37 -2.00
CA LYS A 51 -13.99 7.32 -0.93
C LYS A 51 -13.33 6.64 0.28
N SER A 52 -13.81 5.46 0.68
CA SER A 52 -13.23 4.75 1.82
C SER A 52 -11.85 4.19 1.50
N ILE A 53 -11.61 3.76 0.26
CA ILE A 53 -10.28 3.34 -0.18
C ILE A 53 -9.31 4.50 -0.09
N ARG A 54 -9.70 5.68 -0.58
CA ARG A 54 -8.87 6.87 -0.54
C ARG A 54 -8.53 7.26 0.90
N ALA A 55 -9.52 7.24 1.78
CA ALA A 55 -9.32 7.57 3.19
C ALA A 55 -8.34 6.60 3.84
N GLU A 56 -8.43 5.31 3.53
CA GLU A 56 -7.52 4.30 4.08
C GLU A 56 -6.09 4.49 3.55
N LEU A 57 -5.93 4.83 2.28
CA LEU A 57 -4.60 5.09 1.71
C LEU A 57 -3.96 6.32 2.36
N VAL A 58 -4.73 7.36 2.62
CA VAL A 58 -4.24 8.56 3.33
C VAL A 58 -3.80 8.19 4.74
N ARG A 59 -4.59 7.38 5.44
CA ARG A 59 -4.24 6.90 6.78
C ARG A 59 -2.93 6.12 6.76
N GLN A 60 -2.77 5.22 5.79
CA GLN A 60 -1.53 4.44 5.64
C GLN A 60 -0.34 5.35 5.33
N ALA A 61 -0.53 6.37 4.51
CA ALA A 61 0.53 7.31 4.19
C ALA A 61 1.05 8.01 5.45
N HIS A 62 0.15 8.46 6.33
CA HIS A 62 0.55 9.09 7.59
C HIS A 62 1.21 8.10 8.52
N GLN A 63 0.66 6.92 8.68
CA GLN A 63 1.18 5.90 9.57
C GLN A 63 2.57 5.43 9.14
N ASN A 64 2.79 5.31 7.83
CA ASN A 64 4.03 4.76 7.29
C ASN A 64 5.04 5.82 6.87
N ARG A 65 4.81 7.09 7.23
CA ARG A 65 5.73 8.18 6.89
C ARG A 65 7.17 7.88 7.28
N PRO A 66 7.47 7.31 8.47
CA PRO A 66 8.86 6.98 8.83
C PRO A 66 9.51 5.93 7.94
N PHE A 67 8.71 5.22 7.13
CA PHE A 67 9.19 4.15 6.25
C PHE A 67 9.34 4.59 4.80
N GLU A 68 9.11 5.87 4.52
CA GLU A 68 9.30 6.40 3.17
C GLU A 68 10.78 6.36 2.77
N ILE A 69 10.99 6.08 1.48
CA ILE A 69 12.33 5.99 0.91
C ILE A 69 12.78 7.37 0.45
#